data_65bdb60f6f2e1b332ac41628852118ce
#
_entry.id   65bdb60f6f2e1b332ac41628852118ce
#
_cell.length_a   1.000
_cell.length_b   1.000
_cell.length_c   1.000
_cell.angle_alpha   90.00
_cell.angle_beta   90.00
_cell.angle_gamma   90.00
#
_symmetry.space_group_name_H-M   'P 1'
#
loop_
_entity.id
_entity.type
_entity.pdbx_description
1 polymer ?
#
loop_
_entity_poly.entity_id
_entity_poly.type
_entity_poly.pdbx_seq_one_letter_code
_entity_poly.pdbx_strand_id
1 'polypeptide(L)'
;CNGYEICSGAIRNHKPEIMYKAFELVGYPKEEVDKHFGGMIKAFNLGAPPHGGCAFGVDRIIMLLLDETNLREVNIFPPNGKGYDAMMGSPAPITDLQMKELHLQLDEKTKKLFEKK
;
A
#
# COMPACT_ATOMS: atom_id res chain seq x y z
N CYS A 1 1.06 16.36 -14.97
CA CYS A 1 0.42 17.60 -15.35
C CYS A 1 0.93 18.73 -14.46
N ASN A 2 1.43 19.82 -15.03
CA ASN A 2 1.96 20.97 -14.28
C ASN A 2 2.95 20.62 -13.14
N GLY A 3 3.77 19.59 -13.33
CA GLY A 3 4.72 19.11 -12.33
C GLY A 3 4.16 18.12 -11.32
N TYR A 4 2.88 17.79 -11.37
CA TYR A 4 2.25 16.79 -10.50
C TYR A 4 2.04 15.47 -11.24
N GLU A 5 2.32 14.35 -10.57
CA GLU A 5 1.91 13.03 -11.02
C GLU A 5 0.41 12.85 -10.78
N ILE A 6 -0.37 12.73 -11.84
CA ILE A 6 -1.83 12.55 -11.79
C ILE A 6 -2.29 11.11 -12.06
N CYS A 7 -1.39 10.26 -12.53
CA CYS A 7 -1.70 8.87 -12.84
C CYS A 7 -0.45 8.02 -12.69
N SER A 8 -0.59 6.83 -12.15
CA SER A 8 0.44 5.80 -12.20
C SER A 8 -0.14 4.44 -12.58
N GLY A 9 0.69 3.59 -13.18
CA GLY A 9 0.24 2.28 -13.63
C GLY A 9 1.37 1.48 -14.25
N ALA A 10 1.03 0.28 -14.73
CA ALA A 10 2.00 -0.58 -15.39
C ALA A 10 1.32 -1.52 -16.38
N ILE A 11 2.07 -1.91 -17.41
CA ILE A 11 1.82 -3.14 -18.14
C ILE A 11 2.37 -4.28 -17.29
N ARG A 12 1.50 -5.19 -16.90
CA ARG A 12 1.82 -6.22 -15.91
C ARG A 12 2.65 -7.34 -16.52
N ASN A 13 3.54 -7.89 -15.73
CA ASN A 13 4.18 -9.15 -16.06
C ASN A 13 3.17 -10.29 -15.89
N HIS A 14 2.91 -11.02 -16.98
CA HIS A 14 1.95 -12.14 -17.00
C HIS A 14 2.62 -13.47 -17.37
N LYS A 15 3.95 -13.46 -17.58
CA LYS A 15 4.74 -14.64 -17.92
C LYS A 15 5.50 -15.16 -16.70
N PRO A 16 5.27 -16.42 -16.27
CA PRO A 16 5.92 -16.99 -15.10
C PRO A 16 7.45 -16.90 -15.14
N GLU A 17 8.05 -17.20 -16.28
CA GLU A 17 9.51 -17.18 -16.46
C GLU A 17 10.11 -15.78 -16.23
N ILE A 18 9.43 -14.74 -16.67
CA ILE A 18 9.87 -13.35 -16.45
C ILE A 18 9.71 -12.97 -14.99
N MET A 19 8.64 -13.44 -14.35
CA MET A 19 8.41 -13.18 -12.93
C MET A 19 9.51 -13.79 -12.06
N TYR A 20 9.85 -15.06 -12.28
CA TYR A 20 10.96 -15.71 -11.57
C TYR A 20 12.28 -14.97 -11.79
N LYS A 21 12.56 -14.57 -13.03
CA LYS A 21 13.79 -13.83 -13.35
C LYS A 21 13.85 -12.47 -12.68
N ALA A 22 12.74 -11.75 -12.62
CA ALA A 22 12.66 -10.45 -11.94
C ALA A 22 12.92 -10.58 -10.42
N PHE A 23 12.36 -11.59 -9.79
CA PHE A 23 12.59 -11.86 -8.36
C PHE A 23 14.02 -12.33 -8.08
N GLU A 24 14.59 -13.16 -8.95
CA GLU A 24 15.99 -13.59 -8.86
C GLU A 24 16.96 -12.39 -8.87
N LEU A 25 16.71 -11.39 -9.73
CA LEU A 25 17.53 -10.18 -9.80
C LEU A 25 17.53 -9.35 -8.51
N VAL A 26 16.47 -9.42 -7.70
CA VAL A 26 16.39 -8.74 -6.41
C VAL A 26 16.68 -9.68 -5.22
N GLY A 27 17.21 -10.87 -5.49
CA GLY A 27 17.74 -11.78 -4.48
C GLY A 27 16.74 -12.76 -3.88
N TYR A 28 15.53 -12.90 -4.47
CA TYR A 28 14.56 -13.89 -4.02
C TYR A 28 14.69 -15.19 -4.81
N PRO A 29 15.00 -16.34 -4.16
CA PRO A 29 15.06 -17.62 -4.83
C PRO A 29 13.66 -18.11 -5.24
N LYS A 30 13.64 -19.04 -6.19
CA LYS A 30 12.39 -19.57 -6.76
C LYS A 30 11.45 -20.14 -5.69
N GLU A 31 11.97 -20.80 -4.68
CA GLU A 31 11.21 -21.41 -3.58
C GLU A 31 10.42 -20.36 -2.77
N GLU A 32 11.04 -19.21 -2.51
CA GLU A 32 10.36 -18.09 -1.82
C GLU A 32 9.27 -17.48 -2.71
N VAL A 33 9.52 -17.37 -4.01
CA VAL A 33 8.52 -16.87 -4.97
C VAL A 33 7.33 -17.84 -5.04
N ASP A 34 7.56 -19.14 -5.12
CA ASP A 34 6.51 -20.18 -5.12
C ASP A 34 5.69 -20.15 -3.83
N LYS A 35 6.34 -19.95 -2.68
CA LYS A 35 5.69 -19.88 -1.37
C LYS A 35 4.74 -18.66 -1.27
N HIS A 36 5.16 -17.50 -1.75
CA HIS A 36 4.40 -16.26 -1.61
C HIS A 36 3.43 -15.99 -2.77
N PHE A 37 3.81 -16.40 -3.98
CA PHE A 37 3.08 -16.07 -5.22
C PHE A 37 2.67 -17.30 -6.04
N GLY A 38 2.81 -18.51 -5.48
CA GLY A 38 2.55 -19.76 -6.20
C GLY A 38 1.16 -19.84 -6.82
N GLY A 39 0.12 -19.32 -6.15
CA GLY A 39 -1.23 -19.26 -6.69
C GLY A 39 -1.33 -18.41 -7.95
N MET A 40 -0.69 -17.24 -7.94
CA MET A 40 -0.65 -16.32 -9.09
C MET A 40 0.16 -16.91 -10.25
N ILE A 41 1.31 -17.52 -9.95
CA ILE A 41 2.14 -18.20 -10.96
C ILE A 41 1.40 -19.36 -11.61
N LYS A 42 0.67 -20.14 -10.81
CA LYS A 42 -0.20 -21.22 -11.32
C LYS A 42 -1.27 -20.67 -12.26
N ALA A 43 -1.91 -19.56 -11.90
CA ALA A 43 -2.88 -18.89 -12.76
C ALA A 43 -2.25 -18.39 -14.07
N PHE A 44 -1.06 -17.82 -14.04
CA PHE A 44 -0.33 -17.39 -15.24
C PHE A 44 0.01 -18.57 -16.17
N ASN A 45 0.38 -19.71 -15.62
CA ASN A 45 0.62 -20.94 -16.40
C ASN A 45 -0.65 -21.46 -17.11
N LEU A 46 -1.85 -21.09 -16.64
CA LEU A 46 -3.11 -21.43 -17.28
C LEU A 46 -3.48 -20.48 -18.42
N GLY A 47 -2.67 -19.48 -18.70
CA GLY A 47 -2.83 -18.61 -19.85
C GLY A 47 -3.36 -17.21 -19.52
N ALA A 48 -2.74 -16.48 -18.63
CA ALA A 48 -3.07 -15.07 -18.41
C ALA A 48 -2.81 -14.24 -19.67
N PRO A 49 -3.76 -13.39 -20.11
CA PRO A 49 -3.53 -12.50 -21.24
C PRO A 49 -2.59 -11.36 -20.86
N PRO A 50 -1.94 -10.72 -21.86
CA PRO A 50 -1.31 -9.43 -21.64
C PRO A 50 -2.32 -8.45 -21.01
N HIS A 51 -1.95 -7.82 -19.91
CA HIS A 51 -2.83 -6.91 -19.20
C HIS A 51 -2.06 -5.79 -18.54
N GLY A 52 -2.74 -4.76 -18.19
CA GLY A 52 -2.19 -3.61 -17.50
C GLY A 52 -3.30 -2.71 -16.98
N GLY A 53 -2.92 -1.64 -16.34
CA GLY A 53 -3.86 -0.66 -15.83
C GLY A 53 -3.16 0.55 -15.29
N CYS A 54 -3.94 1.60 -15.06
CA CYS A 54 -3.48 2.81 -14.40
C CYS A 54 -4.52 3.30 -13.40
N ALA A 55 -4.05 4.00 -12.38
CA ALA A 55 -4.87 4.62 -11.36
C ALA A 55 -4.70 6.13 -11.43
N PHE A 56 -5.79 6.85 -11.63
CA PHE A 56 -5.80 8.30 -11.63
C PHE A 56 -5.99 8.82 -10.20
N GLY A 57 -5.18 9.81 -9.81
CA GLY A 57 -5.33 10.55 -8.56
C GLY A 57 -6.44 11.59 -8.70
N VAL A 58 -7.69 11.23 -8.41
CA VAL A 58 -8.85 12.11 -8.58
C VAL A 58 -8.68 13.42 -7.83
N ASP A 59 -8.25 13.36 -6.57
CA ASP A 59 -7.99 14.56 -5.76
C ASP A 59 -6.93 15.48 -6.38
N ARG A 60 -5.88 14.91 -6.98
CA ARG A 60 -4.85 15.71 -7.68
C ARG A 60 -5.39 16.37 -8.95
N ILE A 61 -6.26 15.69 -9.68
CA ILE A 61 -6.92 16.27 -10.85
C ILE A 61 -7.82 17.43 -10.43
N ILE A 62 -8.62 17.27 -9.38
CA ILE A 62 -9.49 18.31 -8.85
C ILE A 62 -8.65 19.50 -8.34
N MET A 63 -7.58 19.24 -7.61
CA MET A 63 -6.64 20.26 -7.13
C MET A 63 -6.12 21.13 -8.29
N LEU A 64 -5.71 20.49 -9.40
CA LEU A 64 -5.22 21.20 -10.58
C LEU A 64 -6.32 21.98 -11.31
N LEU A 65 -7.53 21.43 -11.39
CA LEU A 65 -8.67 22.14 -12.00
C LEU A 65 -9.10 23.38 -11.23
N LEU A 66 -8.91 23.36 -9.91
CA LEU A 66 -9.23 24.48 -9.02
C LEU A 66 -8.05 25.43 -8.79
N ASP A 67 -6.91 25.18 -9.44
CA ASP A 67 -5.66 25.93 -9.26
C ASP A 67 -5.18 25.99 -7.80
N GLU A 68 -5.46 24.92 -7.04
CA GLU A 68 -5.02 24.76 -5.66
C GLU A 68 -3.60 24.18 -5.59
N THR A 69 -2.84 24.60 -4.61
CA THR A 69 -1.45 24.13 -4.40
C THR A 69 -1.31 23.02 -3.37
N ASN A 70 -2.37 22.72 -2.64
CA ASN A 70 -2.38 21.76 -1.55
C ASN A 70 -3.56 20.78 -1.69
N LEU A 71 -3.25 19.50 -1.73
CA LEU A 71 -4.24 18.43 -1.84
C LEU A 71 -5.30 18.45 -0.72
N ARG A 72 -4.97 18.99 0.45
CA ARG A 72 -5.91 19.08 1.58
C ARG A 72 -7.07 20.04 1.32
N GLU A 73 -6.92 21.00 0.40
CA GLU A 73 -7.97 21.96 0.06
C GLU A 73 -9.13 21.33 -0.72
N VAL A 74 -8.87 20.17 -1.34
CA VAL A 74 -9.88 19.43 -2.12
C VAL A 74 -10.40 18.18 -1.41
N ASN A 75 -9.88 17.87 -0.24
CA ASN A 75 -10.32 16.76 0.59
C ASN A 75 -11.21 17.28 1.73
N ILE A 76 -12.44 16.75 1.85
CA ILE A 76 -13.41 17.21 2.86
C ILE A 76 -12.93 16.93 4.29
N PHE A 77 -12.23 15.82 4.51
CA PHE A 77 -11.72 15.38 5.82
C PHE A 77 -10.22 15.05 5.76
N PRO A 78 -9.37 16.07 5.52
CA PRO A 78 -7.95 15.80 5.36
C PRO A 78 -7.29 15.46 6.70
N PRO A 79 -6.43 14.46 6.77
CA PRO A 79 -5.58 14.27 7.94
C PRO A 79 -4.59 15.43 8.07
N ASN A 80 -4.21 15.76 9.30
CA ASN A 80 -3.20 16.81 9.53
C ASN A 80 -1.79 16.34 9.11
N GLY A 81 -0.82 17.27 9.19
CA GLY A 81 0.58 16.98 8.80
C GLY A 81 1.28 15.88 9.61
N LYS A 82 0.70 15.43 10.72
CA LYS A 82 1.18 14.31 11.54
C LYS A 82 0.42 13.01 11.26
N GLY A 83 -0.46 12.97 10.24
CA GLY A 83 -1.25 11.82 9.90
C GLY A 83 -2.45 11.57 10.85
N TYR A 84 -2.84 12.55 11.65
CA TYR A 84 -4.00 12.45 12.53
C TYR A 84 -5.26 12.91 11.79
N ASP A 85 -6.29 12.07 11.78
CA ASP A 85 -7.62 12.35 11.28
C ASP A 85 -8.51 12.78 12.45
N ALA A 86 -8.87 14.06 12.47
CA ALA A 86 -9.68 14.63 13.55
C ALA A 86 -11.14 14.14 13.55
N MET A 87 -11.67 13.73 12.38
CA MET A 87 -13.04 13.23 12.28
C MET A 87 -13.18 11.82 12.85
N MET A 88 -12.22 10.94 12.51
CA MET A 88 -12.23 9.55 12.95
C MET A 88 -11.46 9.33 14.26
N GLY A 89 -10.72 10.33 14.75
CA GLY A 89 -9.84 10.17 15.91
C GLY A 89 -8.69 9.19 15.65
N SER A 90 -8.24 9.07 14.41
CA SER A 90 -7.26 8.07 13.97
C SER A 90 -5.87 8.70 13.79
N PRO A 91 -4.77 7.98 14.10
CA PRO A 91 -4.72 6.62 14.65
C PRO A 91 -5.16 6.55 16.11
N ALA A 92 -5.86 5.47 16.46
CA ALA A 92 -6.30 5.18 17.83
C ALA A 92 -5.54 3.95 18.38
N PRO A 93 -5.37 3.84 19.71
CA PRO A 93 -4.77 2.66 20.31
C PRO A 93 -5.59 1.40 20.02
N ILE A 94 -4.91 0.29 19.86
CA ILE A 94 -5.53 -1.03 19.76
C ILE A 94 -6.02 -1.43 21.16
N THR A 95 -7.21 -2.00 21.25
CA THR A 95 -7.76 -2.51 22.52
C THR A 95 -7.12 -3.83 22.94
N ASP A 96 -7.08 -4.12 24.23
CA ASP A 96 -6.60 -5.39 24.75
C ASP A 96 -7.37 -6.60 24.18
N LEU A 97 -8.67 -6.43 23.92
CA LEU A 97 -9.48 -7.46 23.27
C LEU A 97 -8.99 -7.77 21.87
N GLN A 98 -8.74 -6.74 21.04
CA GLN A 98 -8.21 -6.91 19.69
C GLN A 98 -6.82 -7.57 19.70
N MET A 99 -5.94 -7.17 20.62
CA MET A 99 -4.64 -7.80 20.80
C MET A 99 -4.76 -9.29 21.13
N LYS A 100 -5.67 -9.63 22.05
CA LYS A 100 -5.94 -11.01 22.45
C LYS A 100 -6.51 -11.85 21.30
N GLU A 101 -7.47 -11.34 20.56
CA GLU A 101 -8.09 -12.02 19.41
C GLU A 101 -7.09 -12.28 18.29
N LEU A 102 -6.15 -11.37 18.09
CA LEU A 102 -5.08 -11.50 17.09
C LEU A 102 -3.87 -12.30 17.58
N HIS A 103 -3.89 -12.78 18.83
CA HIS A 103 -2.75 -13.45 19.48
C HIS A 103 -1.45 -12.62 19.44
N LEU A 104 -1.58 -11.29 19.57
CA LEU A 104 -0.47 -10.35 19.60
C LEU A 104 -0.11 -9.95 21.02
N GLN A 105 1.17 -9.73 21.27
CA GLN A 105 1.67 -9.17 22.53
C GLN A 105 2.75 -8.13 22.23
N LEU A 106 2.74 -7.04 23.01
CA LEU A 106 3.85 -6.10 23.01
C LEU A 106 5.01 -6.69 23.82
N ASP A 107 6.22 -6.59 23.32
CA ASP A 107 7.41 -6.91 24.11
C ASP A 107 7.60 -5.91 25.27
N GLU A 108 8.35 -6.31 26.29
CA GLU A 108 8.54 -5.52 27.51
C GLU A 108 9.24 -4.17 27.25
N LYS A 109 10.09 -4.09 26.22
CA LYS A 109 10.77 -2.85 25.85
C LYS A 109 9.78 -1.87 25.24
N THR A 110 8.88 -2.34 24.39
CA THR A 110 7.82 -1.54 23.76
C THR A 110 6.81 -1.07 24.79
N LYS A 111 6.35 -1.92 25.72
CA LYS A 111 5.45 -1.53 26.81
C LYS A 111 6.01 -0.34 27.60
N LYS A 112 7.28 -0.40 28.00
CA LYS A 112 7.95 0.68 28.74
C LYS A 112 8.04 2.01 27.98
N LEU A 113 7.99 1.99 26.65
CA LEU A 113 7.95 3.23 25.84
C LEU A 113 6.58 3.91 25.92
N PHE A 114 5.49 3.16 26.07
CA PHE A 114 4.14 3.70 26.19
C PHE A 114 3.79 4.15 27.62
N GLU A 115 4.38 3.54 28.64
CA GLU A 115 4.20 3.93 30.04
C GLU A 115 4.87 5.28 30.40
N LYS A 116 5.81 5.75 29.57
CA LYS A 116 6.56 7.02 29.78
C LYS A 116 5.88 8.24 29.15
N LYS A 117 4.70 8.12 28.57
CA LYS A 117 3.91 9.23 28.02
C LYS A 117 2.69 9.51 28.89
#